data_2de2aadee9484c8d37395b5a115987ae
#
_entry.id   2de2aadee9484c8d37395b5a115987ae
#
_cell.length_a   1.000
_cell.length_b   1.000
_cell.length_c   1.000
_cell.angle_alpha   90.00
_cell.angle_beta   90.00
_cell.angle_gamma   90.00
#
_symmetry.space_group_name_H-M   'P 1'
#
loop_
_entity.id
_entity.type
_entity.pdbx_description
1 polymer ?
#
loop_
_entity_poly.entity_id
_entity_poly.type
_entity_poly.pdbx_seq_one_letter_code
_entity_poly.pdbx_strand_id
1 'polypeptide(L)'
;MNESGQLYTIEGVAAAIMMVITAYLVISSASIFTPQEKHVAQMQLEQLGHDALVVMDTPSENGRPSNLSNAITYWRGDWFRDNYTELINTKTDGATDTLKYNVTIYYRDGTNIKPEVLVPEDYHRENAVKVTQWVYVDSVPFQDKVVLVEVLLWRD
;
A
#
# COMPACT_ATOMS: atom_id res chain seq x y z
N MET A 1 64.86 -21.62 -21.12
CA MET A 1 63.38 -21.33 -21.01
C MET A 1 63.22 -20.28 -19.95
N ASN A 2 62.51 -19.20 -20.28
CA ASN A 2 62.45 -18.00 -19.41
C ASN A 2 61.49 -18.20 -18.27
N GLU A 3 61.97 -18.74 -17.14
CA GLU A 3 61.14 -18.97 -15.93
C GLU A 3 60.50 -17.71 -15.39
N SER A 4 61.20 -16.55 -15.57
CA SER A 4 60.65 -15.25 -15.17
C SER A 4 59.40 -14.84 -15.97
N GLY A 5 59.30 -15.20 -17.24
CA GLY A 5 58.13 -14.90 -18.07
C GLY A 5 56.88 -15.70 -17.67
N GLN A 6 57.06 -16.94 -17.19
CA GLN A 6 55.95 -17.77 -16.70
C GLN A 6 55.39 -17.30 -15.36
N LEU A 7 56.27 -16.78 -14.49
CA LEU A 7 55.84 -16.22 -13.19
C LEU A 7 54.94 -15.00 -13.38
N TYR A 8 55.28 -14.07 -14.27
CA TYR A 8 54.46 -12.88 -14.53
C TYR A 8 53.11 -13.22 -15.18
N THR A 9 53.07 -14.26 -16.03
CA THR A 9 51.76 -14.69 -16.61
C THR A 9 50.84 -15.33 -15.57
N ILE A 10 51.39 -16.14 -14.65
CA ILE A 10 50.61 -16.75 -13.56
C ILE A 10 50.10 -15.66 -12.59
N GLU A 11 50.93 -14.70 -12.25
CA GLU A 11 50.58 -13.57 -11.40
C GLU A 11 49.47 -12.70 -12.04
N GLY A 12 49.57 -12.43 -13.33
CA GLY A 12 48.58 -11.67 -14.10
C GLY A 12 47.22 -12.42 -14.16
N VAL A 13 47.24 -13.73 -14.37
CA VAL A 13 46.02 -14.55 -14.37
C VAL A 13 45.37 -14.60 -12.97
N ALA A 14 46.18 -14.76 -11.93
CA ALA A 14 45.68 -14.76 -10.55
C ALA A 14 45.02 -13.41 -10.18
N ALA A 15 45.65 -12.29 -10.56
CA ALA A 15 45.11 -10.96 -10.35
C ALA A 15 43.79 -10.74 -11.12
N ALA A 16 43.70 -11.21 -12.36
CA ALA A 16 42.48 -11.11 -13.15
C ALA A 16 41.31 -11.91 -12.51
N ILE A 17 41.57 -13.13 -12.03
CA ILE A 17 40.57 -13.96 -11.33
C ILE A 17 40.09 -13.26 -10.06
N MET A 18 41.00 -12.72 -9.26
CA MET A 18 40.66 -11.95 -8.06
C MET A 18 39.79 -10.74 -8.36
N MET A 19 40.10 -10.00 -9.44
CA MET A 19 39.24 -8.87 -9.87
C MET A 19 37.81 -9.33 -10.25
N VAL A 20 37.72 -10.42 -11.02
CA VAL A 20 36.38 -10.95 -11.40
C VAL A 20 35.57 -11.41 -10.19
N ILE A 21 36.22 -12.11 -9.27
CA ILE A 21 35.56 -12.56 -8.02
C ILE A 21 35.11 -11.35 -7.18
N THR A 22 35.96 -10.35 -7.05
CA THR A 22 35.65 -9.14 -6.29
C THR A 22 34.49 -8.37 -6.95
N ALA A 23 34.51 -8.19 -8.26
CA ALA A 23 33.45 -7.55 -9.02
C ALA A 23 32.13 -8.35 -8.87
N TYR A 24 32.17 -9.66 -8.96
CA TYR A 24 31.00 -10.52 -8.74
C TYR A 24 30.42 -10.36 -7.33
N LEU A 25 31.28 -10.35 -6.29
CA LEU A 25 30.83 -10.17 -4.90
C LEU A 25 30.21 -8.78 -4.67
N VAL A 26 30.80 -7.73 -5.27
CA VAL A 26 30.26 -6.38 -5.19
C VAL A 26 28.91 -6.29 -5.88
N ILE A 27 28.76 -6.83 -7.09
CA ILE A 27 27.48 -6.84 -7.81
C ILE A 27 26.43 -7.68 -7.06
N SER A 28 26.81 -8.87 -6.57
CA SER A 28 25.92 -9.71 -5.76
C SER A 28 25.49 -9.05 -4.46
N SER A 29 26.37 -8.30 -3.79
CA SER A 29 26.03 -7.61 -2.55
C SER A 29 25.18 -6.34 -2.80
N ALA A 30 25.38 -5.68 -3.96
CA ALA A 30 24.54 -4.54 -4.37
C ALA A 30 23.10 -4.96 -4.78
N SER A 31 22.90 -6.23 -5.13
CA SER A 31 21.57 -6.80 -5.42
C SER A 31 20.79 -7.19 -4.18
N ILE A 32 21.30 -6.97 -2.98
CA ILE A 32 20.50 -7.08 -1.75
C ILE A 32 19.55 -5.89 -1.77
N PHE A 33 18.32 -6.15 -2.22
CA PHE A 33 17.17 -5.26 -2.02
C PHE A 33 17.20 -4.77 -0.58
N THR A 34 17.52 -3.50 -0.39
CA THR A 34 17.49 -2.92 0.93
C THR A 34 16.04 -3.00 1.42
N PRO A 35 15.77 -3.60 2.58
CA PRO A 35 14.42 -3.65 3.15
C PRO A 35 13.77 -2.26 3.24
N GLN A 36 14.57 -1.24 3.20
CA GLN A 36 14.23 0.17 3.31
C GLN A 36 13.40 0.69 2.12
N GLU A 37 13.62 0.22 0.90
CA GLU A 37 12.82 0.66 -0.27
C GLU A 37 11.39 0.13 -0.22
N LYS A 38 11.20 -1.10 0.26
CA LYS A 38 9.86 -1.66 0.47
C LYS A 38 9.09 -0.90 1.54
N HIS A 39 9.76 -0.50 2.63
CA HIS A 39 9.15 0.30 3.68
C HIS A 39 8.70 1.68 3.19
N VAL A 40 9.52 2.37 2.41
CA VAL A 40 9.16 3.69 1.86
C VAL A 40 7.94 3.59 0.94
N ALA A 41 7.91 2.60 0.04
CA ALA A 41 6.78 2.40 -0.86
C ALA A 41 5.48 2.05 -0.09
N GLN A 42 5.58 1.24 0.96
CA GLN A 42 4.44 0.91 1.82
C GLN A 42 3.94 2.13 2.60
N MET A 43 4.84 2.93 3.18
CA MET A 43 4.47 4.17 3.88
C MET A 43 3.80 5.17 2.95
N GLN A 44 4.28 5.32 1.71
CA GLN A 44 3.65 6.19 0.72
C GLN A 44 2.25 5.70 0.35
N LEU A 45 2.06 4.39 0.20
CA LEU A 45 0.77 3.80 -0.09
C LEU A 45 -0.21 3.96 1.08
N GLU A 46 0.26 3.77 2.31
CA GLU A 46 -0.52 4.01 3.53
C GLU A 46 -0.94 5.47 3.65
N GLN A 47 -0.01 6.40 3.43
CA GLN A 47 -0.29 7.83 3.44
C GLN A 47 -1.32 8.21 2.36
N LEU A 48 -1.16 7.69 1.14
CA LEU A 48 -2.09 7.92 0.04
C LEU A 48 -3.51 7.46 0.38
N GLY A 49 -3.63 6.25 0.91
CA GLY A 49 -4.92 5.69 1.34
C GLY A 49 -5.56 6.49 2.46
N HIS A 50 -4.76 6.92 3.44
CA HIS A 50 -5.24 7.75 4.55
C HIS A 50 -5.70 9.13 4.08
N ASP A 51 -4.91 9.80 3.26
CA ASP A 51 -5.26 11.11 2.70
C ASP A 51 -6.58 11.06 1.90
N ALA A 52 -6.79 10.00 1.12
CA ALA A 52 -8.02 9.81 0.37
C ALA A 52 -9.24 9.66 1.31
N LEU A 53 -9.11 8.87 2.38
CA LEU A 53 -10.18 8.74 3.38
C LEU A 53 -10.47 10.06 4.10
N VAL A 54 -9.44 10.81 4.48
CA VAL A 54 -9.58 12.13 5.13
C VAL A 54 -10.31 13.11 4.21
N VAL A 55 -9.97 13.14 2.92
CA VAL A 55 -10.67 13.99 1.94
C VAL A 55 -12.13 13.60 1.82
N MET A 56 -12.45 12.30 1.77
CA MET A 56 -13.83 11.82 1.72
C MET A 56 -14.60 12.08 3.02
N ASP A 57 -13.90 12.13 4.17
CA ASP A 57 -14.50 12.39 5.48
C ASP A 57 -14.59 13.90 5.81
N THR A 58 -14.17 14.77 4.90
CA THR A 58 -14.31 16.21 5.08
C THR A 58 -15.79 16.59 5.04
N PRO A 59 -16.32 17.23 6.09
CA PRO A 59 -17.71 17.67 6.13
C PRO A 59 -18.00 18.68 5.03
N SER A 60 -19.20 18.62 4.46
CA SER A 60 -19.65 19.62 3.51
C SER A 60 -19.89 20.97 4.21
N GLU A 61 -19.63 22.10 3.53
CA GLU A 61 -19.76 23.48 4.04
C GLU A 61 -21.13 23.81 4.66
N ASN A 62 -22.16 23.02 4.36
CA ASN A 62 -23.53 23.22 4.82
C ASN A 62 -23.91 22.37 6.07
N GLY A 63 -22.96 21.86 6.82
CA GLY A 63 -23.22 21.02 7.99
C GLY A 63 -23.80 19.64 7.64
N ARG A 64 -23.72 19.22 6.37
CA ARG A 64 -24.12 17.89 5.94
C ARG A 64 -23.06 16.84 6.35
N PRO A 65 -23.48 15.58 6.56
CA PRO A 65 -22.54 14.50 6.76
C PRO A 65 -21.48 14.46 5.66
N SER A 66 -20.30 13.97 6.01
CA SER A 66 -19.22 13.79 5.03
C SER A 66 -19.66 12.82 3.91
N ASN A 67 -18.97 12.90 2.78
CA ASN A 67 -19.20 11.99 1.68
C ASN A 67 -18.95 10.53 2.08
N LEU A 68 -17.92 10.29 2.91
CA LEU A 68 -17.61 8.99 3.47
C LEU A 68 -18.73 8.48 4.39
N SER A 69 -19.22 9.34 5.30
CA SER A 69 -20.35 9.04 6.17
C SER A 69 -21.60 8.63 5.37
N ASN A 70 -21.91 9.38 4.31
CA ASN A 70 -23.04 9.06 3.44
C ASN A 70 -22.87 7.71 2.71
N ALA A 71 -21.67 7.43 2.19
CA ALA A 71 -21.39 6.16 1.51
C ALA A 71 -21.61 4.97 2.44
N ILE A 72 -21.18 5.08 3.69
CA ILE A 72 -21.32 4.03 4.71
C ILE A 72 -22.77 3.91 5.15
N THR A 73 -23.42 5.02 5.49
CA THR A 73 -24.82 5.04 5.99
C THR A 73 -25.79 4.41 4.99
N TYR A 74 -25.61 4.69 3.70
CA TYR A 74 -26.49 4.16 2.64
C TYR A 74 -25.92 2.93 1.93
N TRP A 75 -24.85 2.35 2.45
CA TRP A 75 -24.18 1.16 1.92
C TRP A 75 -23.84 1.25 0.43
N ARG A 76 -23.28 2.39 0.02
CA ARG A 76 -22.99 2.71 -1.38
C ARG A 76 -21.55 2.30 -1.75
N GLY A 77 -21.29 1.01 -1.85
CA GLY A 77 -19.95 0.48 -2.19
C GLY A 77 -19.47 0.94 -3.57
N ASP A 78 -20.34 0.98 -4.58
CA ASP A 78 -19.96 1.43 -5.93
C ASP A 78 -19.56 2.92 -5.93
N TRP A 79 -20.35 3.76 -5.27
CA TRP A 79 -20.01 5.18 -5.13
C TRP A 79 -18.69 5.39 -4.37
N PHE A 80 -18.46 4.61 -3.30
CA PHE A 80 -17.18 4.64 -2.60
C PHE A 80 -16.04 4.26 -3.53
N ARG A 81 -16.22 3.19 -4.31
CA ARG A 81 -15.22 2.70 -5.26
C ARG A 81 -14.83 3.79 -6.26
N ASP A 82 -15.80 4.43 -6.90
CA ASP A 82 -15.57 5.43 -7.93
C ASP A 82 -14.79 6.63 -7.37
N ASN A 83 -15.24 7.18 -6.24
CA ASN A 83 -14.62 8.36 -5.62
C ASN A 83 -13.23 8.05 -5.02
N TYR A 84 -13.09 6.91 -4.33
CA TYR A 84 -11.82 6.53 -3.73
C TYR A 84 -10.77 6.24 -4.81
N THR A 85 -11.16 5.53 -5.87
CA THR A 85 -10.29 5.26 -7.01
C THR A 85 -9.84 6.55 -7.70
N GLU A 86 -10.73 7.51 -7.90
CA GLU A 86 -10.38 8.81 -8.45
C GLU A 86 -9.32 9.52 -7.58
N LEU A 87 -9.52 9.56 -6.26
CA LEU A 87 -8.61 10.22 -5.33
C LEU A 87 -7.22 9.58 -5.30
N ILE A 88 -7.13 8.25 -5.28
CA ILE A 88 -5.84 7.55 -5.26
C ILE A 88 -5.13 7.64 -6.61
N ASN A 89 -5.85 7.63 -7.74
CA ASN A 89 -5.25 7.73 -9.07
C ASN A 89 -4.80 9.15 -9.43
N THR A 90 -5.46 10.18 -8.92
CA THR A 90 -5.07 11.59 -9.18
C THR A 90 -3.67 11.91 -8.66
N LYS A 91 -3.22 11.19 -7.63
CA LYS A 91 -1.88 11.37 -7.04
C LYS A 91 -0.82 10.42 -7.61
N THR A 92 -1.21 9.42 -8.36
CA THR A 92 -0.29 8.51 -9.05
C THR A 92 -0.08 9.00 -10.49
N ASP A 93 0.90 9.86 -10.67
CA ASP A 93 1.26 10.50 -11.94
C ASP A 93 1.56 9.44 -13.02
N GLY A 94 0.51 8.99 -13.75
CA GLY A 94 0.64 8.16 -14.95
C GLY A 94 1.33 6.79 -14.77
N ALA A 95 1.50 6.32 -13.55
CA ALA A 95 2.09 5.01 -13.30
C ALA A 95 1.10 3.90 -13.72
N THR A 96 1.59 2.95 -14.46
CA THR A 96 0.90 1.72 -14.89
C THR A 96 0.52 0.78 -13.74
N ASP A 97 0.76 1.18 -12.50
CA ASP A 97 0.45 0.40 -11.30
C ASP A 97 -1.05 0.48 -10.99
N THR A 98 -1.72 -0.61 -11.18
CA THR A 98 -3.13 -0.74 -10.81
C THR A 98 -3.23 -0.93 -9.31
N LEU A 99 -3.72 0.10 -8.62
CA LEU A 99 -4.01 0.00 -7.18
C LEU A 99 -5.34 -0.74 -6.99
N LYS A 100 -5.31 -1.76 -6.13
CA LYS A 100 -6.48 -2.51 -5.70
C LYS A 100 -6.69 -2.35 -4.21
N TYR A 101 -7.93 -2.47 -3.77
CA TYR A 101 -8.26 -2.32 -2.36
C TYR A 101 -9.54 -3.07 -1.99
N ASN A 102 -9.64 -3.43 -0.73
CA ASN A 102 -10.82 -4.01 -0.10
C ASN A 102 -11.24 -3.10 1.05
N VAL A 103 -12.54 -2.88 1.23
CA VAL A 103 -13.07 -2.01 2.28
C VAL A 103 -13.97 -2.80 3.19
N THR A 104 -13.63 -2.82 4.48
CA THR A 104 -14.41 -3.46 5.53
C THR A 104 -14.83 -2.43 6.56
N ILE A 105 -16.10 -2.45 6.92
CA ILE A 105 -16.69 -1.61 7.97
C ILE A 105 -16.87 -2.45 9.22
N TYR A 106 -16.31 -1.96 10.33
CA TYR A 106 -16.52 -2.56 11.65
C TYR A 106 -17.47 -1.69 12.45
N TYR A 107 -18.58 -2.28 12.86
CA TYR A 107 -19.59 -1.60 13.67
C TYR A 107 -20.05 -2.47 14.83
N ARG A 108 -20.66 -1.84 15.81
CA ARG A 108 -21.19 -2.51 16.97
C ARG A 108 -22.64 -2.95 16.71
N ASP A 109 -22.90 -4.23 17.02
CA ASP A 109 -24.24 -4.81 17.03
C ASP A 109 -24.47 -5.46 18.42
N GLY A 110 -25.14 -4.74 19.27
CA GLY A 110 -25.31 -5.11 20.68
C GLY A 110 -23.98 -5.07 21.44
N THR A 111 -23.50 -6.24 21.88
CA THR A 111 -22.22 -6.40 22.58
C THR A 111 -21.07 -6.80 21.66
N ASN A 112 -21.36 -7.14 20.41
CA ASN A 112 -20.38 -7.67 19.47
C ASN A 112 -19.97 -6.64 18.41
N ILE A 113 -18.70 -6.74 17.97
CA ILE A 113 -18.23 -6.01 16.80
C ILE A 113 -18.41 -6.91 15.58
N LYS A 114 -19.10 -6.40 14.56
CA LYS A 114 -19.31 -7.10 13.30
C LYS A 114 -18.50 -6.43 12.19
N PRO A 115 -17.72 -7.21 11.43
CA PRO A 115 -17.15 -6.76 10.17
C PRO A 115 -18.16 -6.98 9.04
N GLU A 116 -18.29 -6.02 8.15
CA GLU A 116 -19.06 -6.16 6.91
C GLU A 116 -18.32 -5.52 5.75
N VAL A 117 -18.25 -6.21 4.62
CA VAL A 117 -17.46 -5.79 3.46
C VAL A 117 -18.30 -4.83 2.61
N LEU A 118 -17.84 -3.59 2.50
CA LEU A 118 -18.45 -2.54 1.68
C LEU A 118 -18.02 -2.65 0.21
N VAL A 119 -16.73 -2.87 -0.03
CA VAL A 119 -16.15 -3.04 -1.37
C VAL A 119 -15.34 -4.33 -1.36
N PRO A 120 -15.89 -5.42 -1.94
CA PRO A 120 -15.15 -6.66 -2.07
C PRO A 120 -14.16 -6.60 -3.23
N GLU A 121 -12.96 -7.12 -3.01
CA GLU A 121 -11.96 -7.37 -4.03
C GLU A 121 -11.19 -8.64 -3.66
N ASP A 122 -10.72 -9.38 -4.65
CA ASP A 122 -9.89 -10.56 -4.42
C ASP A 122 -8.56 -10.15 -3.79
N TYR A 123 -8.38 -10.53 -2.54
CA TYR A 123 -7.24 -10.12 -1.73
C TYR A 123 -6.08 -11.10 -1.85
N HIS A 124 -4.95 -10.62 -2.35
CA HIS A 124 -3.68 -11.33 -2.28
C HIS A 124 -2.84 -10.78 -1.12
N ARG A 125 -2.57 -11.64 -0.13
CA ARG A 125 -1.98 -11.29 1.17
C ARG A 125 -0.57 -10.68 1.13
N GLU A 126 0.08 -10.67 0.00
CA GLU A 126 1.46 -10.19 -0.12
C GLU A 126 1.47 -8.69 -0.44
N ASN A 127 2.01 -7.89 0.48
CA ASN A 127 2.29 -6.46 0.34
C ASN A 127 1.09 -5.49 0.46
N ALA A 128 -0.02 -5.86 1.07
CA ALA A 128 -1.08 -4.91 1.36
C ALA A 128 -0.74 -4.03 2.57
N VAL A 129 -1.08 -2.75 2.48
CA VAL A 129 -1.07 -1.83 3.61
C VAL A 129 -2.48 -1.67 4.15
N LYS A 130 -2.56 -1.44 5.45
CA LYS A 130 -3.81 -1.28 6.17
C LYS A 130 -3.99 0.18 6.57
N VAL A 131 -5.08 0.77 6.14
CA VAL A 131 -5.48 2.13 6.50
C VAL A 131 -6.78 2.07 7.28
N THR A 132 -6.89 2.81 8.38
CA THR A 132 -8.10 2.84 9.20
C THR A 132 -8.53 4.27 9.48
N GLN A 133 -9.85 4.51 9.48
CA GLN A 133 -10.45 5.79 9.78
C GLN A 133 -11.72 5.59 10.62
N TRP A 134 -11.85 6.36 11.71
CA TRP A 134 -13.09 6.46 12.46
C TRP A 134 -14.03 7.44 11.78
N VAL A 135 -15.24 7.01 11.49
CA VAL A 135 -16.23 7.81 10.76
C VAL A 135 -17.49 7.95 11.59
N TYR A 136 -18.00 9.18 11.67
CA TYR A 136 -19.28 9.44 12.28
C TYR A 136 -20.40 9.17 11.27
N VAL A 137 -21.39 8.34 11.65
CA VAL A 137 -22.56 7.99 10.83
C VAL A 137 -23.85 8.40 11.53
N ASP A 138 -24.77 9.02 10.80
CA ASP A 138 -25.89 9.74 11.41
C ASP A 138 -27.17 8.89 11.60
N SER A 139 -27.20 7.65 11.09
CA SER A 139 -28.41 6.84 11.18
C SER A 139 -28.24 5.33 10.99
N VAL A 140 -29.31 4.62 11.32
CA VAL A 140 -29.59 3.20 11.12
C VAL A 140 -29.04 2.68 9.78
N PRO A 141 -28.32 1.51 9.73
CA PRO A 141 -28.53 0.37 10.62
C PRO A 141 -27.61 0.30 11.84
N PHE A 142 -26.71 1.25 12.03
CA PHE A 142 -25.71 1.20 13.07
C PHE A 142 -26.28 1.67 14.42
N GLN A 143 -26.08 0.88 15.46
CA GLN A 143 -26.48 1.25 16.82
C GLN A 143 -25.62 2.38 17.38
N ASP A 144 -24.34 2.38 17.01
CA ASP A 144 -23.39 3.42 17.40
C ASP A 144 -23.23 4.41 16.23
N LYS A 145 -23.05 5.67 16.61
CA LYS A 145 -22.83 6.76 15.64
C LYS A 145 -21.39 6.80 15.09
N VAL A 146 -20.54 5.87 15.51
CA VAL A 146 -19.14 5.81 15.08
C VAL A 146 -18.84 4.39 14.63
N VAL A 147 -18.29 4.29 13.43
CA VAL A 147 -17.83 3.05 12.82
C VAL A 147 -16.34 3.15 12.46
N LEU A 148 -15.66 2.01 12.40
CA LEU A 148 -14.30 1.93 11.91
C LEU A 148 -14.32 1.47 10.45
N VAL A 149 -13.76 2.28 9.58
CA VAL A 149 -13.49 1.92 8.18
C VAL A 149 -12.08 1.38 8.10
N GLU A 150 -11.92 0.20 7.54
CA GLU A 150 -10.63 -0.41 7.24
C GLU A 150 -10.51 -0.58 5.74
N VAL A 151 -9.45 -0.03 5.18
CA VAL A 151 -9.06 -0.20 3.77
C VAL A 151 -7.76 -0.99 3.72
N LEU A 152 -7.80 -2.13 3.06
CA LEU A 152 -6.60 -2.86 2.67
C LEU A 152 -6.26 -2.45 1.24
N LEU A 153 -5.08 -1.86 1.03
CA LEU A 153 -4.64 -1.30 -0.24
C LEU A 153 -3.34 -1.99 -0.69
N TRP A 154 -3.28 -2.42 -1.96
CA TRP A 154 -2.09 -3.08 -2.52
C TRP A 154 -1.90 -2.75 -4.00
N ARG A 155 -0.73 -3.06 -4.52
CA ARG A 155 -0.40 -2.98 -5.93
C ARG A 155 -0.52 -4.38 -6.57
N ASP A 156 -1.13 -4.41 -7.75
CA ASP A 156 -1.28 -5.65 -8.54
C ASP A 156 -0.12 -5.79 -9.53
#